data_0d56e0d7551763bca9a05db700e8da49
#
_entry.id   0d56e0d7551763bca9a05db700e8da49
#
_cell.length_a   1.000
_cell.length_b   1.000
_cell.length_c   1.000
_cell.angle_alpha   90.00
_cell.angle_beta   90.00
_cell.angle_gamma   90.00
#
_symmetry.space_group_name_H-M   'P 1'
#
loop_
_entity.id
_entity.type
_entity.pdbx_description
1 polymer ?
#
loop_
_entity_poly.entity_id
_entity_poly.type
_entity_poly.pdbx_seq_one_letter_code
_entity_poly.pdbx_strand_id
1 'polypeptide(L)'
;MEALFELSKEHPTMPVAEAGACLKTYGIKYEEVCHNGIFIASVKSRVNWNKIAGRLAMSFSINEIVGKSVGEMLENIEIEGSFKVEGGNIELRKKIGKIIVEEKGVKVNLEKPDVIIKIFGKYFCREIARIDRSQFEARRPMQRPISMPTTMHPRIARALVNLAEIKENEVMIXPFCGTGGILIEAGLVGIKIIGVEIKEELVKGCRRNLEHYGIKNYRLYNADMREIDIDLKADAIVTDFPYGRASHLSDDLEKLYKEAFEKMAGWIKKRKKAVVGLPSMKFNEEIEKYFEIEQIHPARVHKSLVRFFYVLRKK
;
A
#
# COMPACT_ATOMS: atom_id res chain seq x y z
N MET A 1 -12.26 -2.06 -20.20
CA MET A 1 -11.14 -2.96 -19.84
C MET A 1 -11.34 -3.51 -18.44
N GLU A 2 -11.16 -4.82 -18.24
CA GLU A 2 -11.15 -5.46 -16.92
C GLU A 2 -9.69 -5.69 -16.51
N ALA A 3 -9.27 -5.05 -15.42
CA ALA A 3 -7.92 -5.17 -14.86
C ALA A 3 -7.93 -6.10 -13.65
N LEU A 4 -7.18 -7.19 -13.73
CA LEU A 4 -7.02 -8.17 -12.65
C LEU A 4 -5.70 -7.90 -11.91
N PHE A 5 -5.79 -7.64 -10.61
CA PHE A 5 -4.63 -7.46 -9.74
C PHE A 5 -4.26 -8.81 -9.11
N GLU A 6 -3.03 -9.24 -9.33
CA GLU A 6 -2.48 -10.45 -8.69
C GLU A 6 -2.03 -10.06 -7.29
N LEU A 7 -2.89 -10.33 -6.31
CA LEU A 7 -2.69 -9.90 -4.93
C LEU A 7 -1.73 -10.82 -4.16
N SER A 8 -0.98 -10.25 -3.22
CA SER A 8 -0.22 -11.05 -2.25
C SER A 8 -1.19 -11.66 -1.22
N LYS A 9 -0.76 -12.75 -0.59
CA LYS A 9 -1.54 -13.43 0.46
C LYS A 9 -1.05 -13.08 1.86
N GLU A 10 -0.22 -12.05 1.99
CA GLU A 10 0.38 -11.68 3.29
C GLU A 10 -0.59 -11.02 4.27
N HIS A 11 -1.77 -10.62 3.79
CA HIS A 11 -2.85 -10.10 4.64
C HIS A 11 -4.21 -10.36 3.98
N PRO A 12 -5.26 -10.74 4.74
CA PRO A 12 -6.54 -11.11 4.14
C PRO A 12 -7.31 -9.97 3.47
N THR A 13 -7.16 -8.73 3.92
CA THR A 13 -7.99 -7.60 3.44
C THR A 13 -7.18 -6.43 2.88
N MET A 14 -5.95 -6.19 3.36
CA MET A 14 -5.16 -5.03 2.95
C MET A 14 -4.81 -5.02 1.46
N PRO A 15 -4.46 -6.15 0.80
CA PRO A 15 -4.11 -6.09 -0.63
C PRO A 15 -5.25 -5.59 -1.52
N VAL A 16 -6.48 -6.03 -1.26
CA VAL A 16 -7.68 -5.55 -1.99
C VAL A 16 -7.89 -4.05 -1.71
N ALA A 17 -7.83 -3.68 -0.43
CA ALA A 17 -8.03 -2.27 -0.01
C ALA A 17 -6.96 -1.36 -0.63
N GLU A 18 -5.69 -1.80 -0.67
CA GLU A 18 -4.59 -1.04 -1.28
C GLU A 18 -4.83 -0.83 -2.78
N ALA A 19 -5.21 -1.88 -3.51
CA ALA A 19 -5.47 -1.80 -4.94
C ALA A 19 -6.58 -0.78 -5.24
N GLY A 20 -7.69 -0.87 -4.50
CA GLY A 20 -8.81 0.09 -4.63
C GLY A 20 -8.40 1.51 -4.26
N ALA A 21 -7.65 1.68 -3.17
CA ALA A 21 -7.17 2.99 -2.72
C ALA A 21 -6.25 3.64 -3.78
N CYS A 22 -5.37 2.86 -4.41
CA CYS A 22 -4.49 3.38 -5.46
C CYS A 22 -5.29 3.88 -6.68
N LEU A 23 -6.34 3.17 -7.08
CA LEU A 23 -7.22 3.63 -8.15
C LEU A 23 -7.93 4.94 -7.77
N LYS A 24 -8.49 5.00 -6.55
CA LYS A 24 -9.19 6.19 -6.02
C LYS A 24 -8.25 7.39 -5.91
N THR A 25 -6.99 7.17 -5.49
CA THR A 25 -5.97 8.22 -5.38
C THR A 25 -5.86 9.03 -6.68
N TYR A 26 -5.94 8.35 -7.82
CA TYR A 26 -5.82 9.02 -9.13
C TYR A 26 -7.17 9.31 -9.80
N GLY A 27 -8.27 9.21 -9.04
CA GLY A 27 -9.61 9.52 -9.54
C GLY A 27 -10.13 8.52 -10.56
N ILE A 28 -9.57 7.31 -10.59
CA ILE A 28 -10.00 6.28 -11.53
C ILE A 28 -11.31 5.68 -11.02
N LYS A 29 -12.37 5.83 -11.77
CA LYS A 29 -13.67 5.22 -11.47
C LYS A 29 -13.67 3.78 -11.98
N TYR A 30 -14.10 2.87 -11.15
CA TYR A 30 -14.15 1.44 -11.49
C TYR A 30 -15.36 0.76 -10.85
N GLU A 31 -15.77 -0.33 -11.47
CA GLU A 31 -16.75 -1.26 -10.89
C GLU A 31 -15.99 -2.51 -10.49
N GLU A 32 -16.18 -2.96 -9.27
CA GLU A 32 -15.59 -4.19 -8.76
C GLU A 32 -16.37 -5.38 -9.29
N VAL A 33 -15.68 -6.29 -9.99
CA VAL A 33 -16.32 -7.43 -10.65
C VAL A 33 -16.22 -8.71 -9.82
N CYS A 34 -15.11 -8.91 -9.11
CA CYS A 34 -14.88 -10.12 -8.33
C CYS A 34 -13.78 -9.88 -7.30
N HIS A 35 -13.82 -10.59 -6.18
CA HIS A 35 -12.73 -10.54 -5.21
C HIS A 35 -12.37 -11.81 -4.46
N ASN A 36 -12.74 -12.95 -4.80
CA ASN A 36 -12.36 -14.21 -4.14
C ASN A 36 -10.85 -14.50 -4.25
N GLY A 37 -10.02 -13.71 -3.55
CA GLY A 37 -8.55 -13.79 -3.61
C GLY A 37 -7.95 -13.07 -4.82
N ILE A 38 -8.78 -12.44 -5.65
CA ILE A 38 -8.41 -11.66 -6.83
C ILE A 38 -9.21 -10.36 -6.78
N PHE A 39 -8.58 -9.24 -7.12
CA PHE A 39 -9.29 -7.99 -7.29
C PHE A 39 -9.39 -7.69 -8.78
N ILE A 40 -10.62 -7.58 -9.30
CA ILE A 40 -10.88 -7.22 -10.69
C ILE A 40 -11.62 -5.90 -10.72
N ALA A 41 -11.02 -4.92 -11.39
CA ALA A 41 -11.60 -3.60 -11.57
C ALA A 41 -11.98 -3.39 -13.05
N SER A 42 -13.27 -3.15 -13.31
CA SER A 42 -13.72 -2.73 -14.65
C SER A 42 -13.57 -1.22 -14.76
N VAL A 43 -12.74 -0.77 -15.68
CA VAL A 43 -12.44 0.65 -15.89
C VAL A 43 -12.84 1.07 -17.32
N LYS A 44 -13.43 2.27 -17.44
CA LYS A 44 -13.85 2.83 -18.73
C LYS A 44 -12.84 3.86 -19.27
N SER A 45 -12.07 4.48 -18.36
CA SER A 45 -11.06 5.48 -18.73
C SER A 45 -9.71 4.86 -19.03
N ARG A 46 -8.86 5.58 -19.77
CA ARG A 46 -7.47 5.21 -19.95
C ARG A 46 -6.72 5.38 -18.62
N VAL A 47 -5.92 4.40 -18.23
CA VAL A 47 -5.19 4.38 -16.97
C VAL A 47 -3.69 4.21 -17.23
N ASN A 48 -2.86 4.98 -16.53
CA ASN A 48 -1.41 4.75 -16.51
C ASN A 48 -1.11 3.64 -15.49
N TRP A 49 -1.12 2.39 -15.96
CA TRP A 49 -0.96 1.22 -15.09
C TRP A 49 0.43 1.15 -14.45
N ASN A 50 1.47 1.66 -15.12
CA ASN A 50 2.80 1.71 -14.54
C ASN A 50 2.85 2.65 -13.32
N LYS A 51 2.08 3.74 -13.38
CA LYS A 51 1.97 4.67 -12.24
C LYS A 51 1.25 3.98 -11.05
N ILE A 52 0.17 3.24 -11.32
CA ILE A 52 -0.52 2.46 -10.27
C ILE A 52 0.44 1.39 -9.69
N ALA A 53 1.11 0.62 -10.56
CA ALA A 53 2.04 -0.43 -10.15
C ALA A 53 3.20 0.12 -9.28
N GLY A 54 3.70 1.31 -9.61
CA GLY A 54 4.75 1.99 -8.83
C GLY A 54 4.35 2.34 -7.40
N ARG A 55 3.04 2.40 -7.13
CA ARG A 55 2.50 2.64 -5.77
C ARG A 55 2.38 1.35 -4.97
N LEU A 56 1.92 0.26 -5.62
CA LEU A 56 1.49 -0.98 -4.97
C LEU A 56 2.63 -1.71 -4.24
N ALA A 57 2.32 -2.22 -3.06
CA ALA A 57 3.24 -3.05 -2.27
C ALA A 57 2.70 -4.47 -2.05
N MET A 58 1.38 -4.63 -2.09
CA MET A 58 0.72 -5.91 -1.77
C MET A 58 0.11 -6.59 -3.00
N SER A 59 0.67 -6.30 -4.19
CA SER A 59 0.33 -6.99 -5.43
C SER A 59 1.60 -7.41 -6.15
N PHE A 60 1.50 -8.41 -7.04
CA PHE A 60 2.62 -8.87 -7.87
C PHE A 60 2.57 -8.27 -9.28
N SER A 61 1.37 -8.15 -9.84
CA SER A 61 1.18 -7.64 -11.20
C SER A 61 -0.24 -7.09 -11.39
N ILE A 62 -0.38 -6.29 -12.44
CA ILE A 62 -1.68 -5.84 -12.97
C ILE A 62 -1.81 -6.46 -14.35
N ASN A 63 -2.96 -7.02 -14.66
CA ASN A 63 -3.18 -7.84 -15.83
C ASN A 63 -4.49 -7.46 -16.50
N GLU A 64 -4.49 -7.32 -17.82
CA GLU A 64 -5.70 -7.14 -18.61
C GLU A 64 -6.34 -8.51 -18.85
N ILE A 65 -7.62 -8.68 -18.55
CA ILE A 65 -8.34 -9.90 -18.88
C ILE A 65 -8.64 -9.86 -20.39
N VAL A 66 -8.10 -10.85 -21.11
CA VAL A 66 -8.29 -10.99 -22.57
C VAL A 66 -9.26 -12.10 -22.93
N GLY A 67 -9.68 -12.92 -21.96
CA GLY A 67 -10.68 -13.95 -22.22
C GLY A 67 -10.98 -14.82 -21.00
N LYS A 68 -12.12 -15.50 -21.06
CA LYS A 68 -12.54 -16.50 -20.06
C LYS A 68 -12.57 -17.91 -20.69
N SER A 69 -12.14 -18.00 -21.93
CA SER A 69 -11.94 -19.26 -22.68
C SER A 69 -10.72 -19.12 -23.57
N VAL A 70 -10.17 -20.22 -24.05
CA VAL A 70 -9.04 -20.22 -24.98
C VAL A 70 -9.39 -19.49 -26.28
N GLY A 71 -10.61 -19.70 -26.79
CA GLY A 71 -11.10 -19.00 -27.99
C GLY A 71 -11.10 -17.49 -27.82
N GLU A 72 -11.74 -16.98 -26.76
CA GLU A 72 -11.76 -15.55 -26.46
C GLU A 72 -10.35 -14.98 -26.31
N MET A 73 -9.48 -15.70 -25.60
CA MET A 73 -8.09 -15.29 -25.44
C MET A 73 -7.41 -15.13 -26.80
N LEU A 74 -7.54 -16.13 -27.69
CA LEU A 74 -6.92 -16.09 -29.02
C LEU A 74 -7.47 -14.93 -29.87
N GLU A 75 -8.77 -14.66 -29.78
CA GLU A 75 -9.41 -13.54 -30.50
C GLU A 75 -8.89 -12.17 -30.03
N ASN A 76 -8.71 -12.01 -28.73
CA ASN A 76 -8.44 -10.71 -28.12
C ASN A 76 -6.96 -10.41 -27.88
N ILE A 77 -6.10 -11.44 -27.85
CA ILE A 77 -4.69 -11.22 -27.52
C ILE A 77 -3.88 -10.83 -28.75
N GLU A 78 -3.13 -9.73 -28.62
CA GLU A 78 -2.13 -9.32 -29.61
C GLU A 78 -0.75 -9.63 -29.01
N ILE A 79 0.08 -10.35 -29.78
CA ILE A 79 1.43 -10.72 -29.37
C ILE A 79 2.41 -10.21 -30.42
N GLU A 80 3.14 -9.16 -30.07
CA GLU A 80 4.26 -8.67 -30.87
C GLU A 80 5.54 -9.28 -30.30
N GLY A 81 6.28 -10.02 -31.13
CA GLY A 81 7.52 -10.66 -30.71
C GLY A 81 7.32 -12.03 -30.06
N SER A 82 7.87 -12.20 -28.88
CA SER A 82 7.88 -13.47 -28.15
C SER A 82 6.99 -13.44 -26.90
N PHE A 83 6.62 -14.62 -26.42
CA PHE A 83 5.73 -14.70 -25.27
C PHE A 83 6.12 -15.80 -24.28
N LYS A 84 5.51 -15.72 -23.11
CA LYS A 84 5.61 -16.71 -22.04
C LYS A 84 4.23 -16.89 -21.40
N VAL A 85 3.91 -18.10 -20.96
CA VAL A 85 2.68 -18.39 -20.20
C VAL A 85 3.06 -18.65 -18.74
N GLU A 86 2.43 -17.95 -17.81
CA GLU A 86 2.58 -18.11 -16.36
C GLU A 86 1.23 -18.48 -15.73
N GLY A 87 1.25 -19.01 -14.51
CA GLY A 87 0.05 -19.44 -13.79
C GLY A 87 -0.42 -20.84 -14.19
N GLY A 88 -1.42 -21.35 -13.48
CA GLY A 88 -1.88 -22.70 -13.66
C GLY A 88 -0.79 -23.75 -13.39
N ASN A 89 -1.05 -25.00 -13.79
CA ASN A 89 -0.03 -26.04 -13.67
C ASN A 89 0.82 -26.12 -14.97
N ILE A 90 1.91 -26.88 -14.91
CA ILE A 90 2.88 -26.95 -16.02
C ILE A 90 2.26 -27.51 -17.30
N GLU A 91 1.36 -28.50 -17.19
CA GLU A 91 0.69 -29.10 -18.35
C GLU A 91 -0.19 -28.10 -19.08
N LEU A 92 -0.97 -27.33 -18.29
CA LEU A 92 -1.82 -26.28 -18.83
C LEU A 92 -1.00 -25.20 -19.54
N ARG A 93 0.11 -24.75 -18.92
CA ARG A 93 1.00 -23.76 -19.56
C ARG A 93 1.56 -24.26 -20.90
N LYS A 94 2.02 -25.55 -20.95
CA LYS A 94 2.54 -26.16 -22.18
C LYS A 94 1.44 -26.24 -23.24
N LYS A 95 0.24 -26.70 -22.87
CA LYS A 95 -0.91 -26.82 -23.77
C LYS A 95 -1.28 -25.45 -24.37
N ILE A 96 -1.44 -24.41 -23.51
CA ILE A 96 -1.79 -23.06 -23.96
C ILE A 96 -0.66 -22.48 -24.83
N GLY A 97 0.59 -22.65 -24.42
CA GLY A 97 1.74 -22.19 -25.20
C GLY A 97 1.77 -22.79 -26.60
N LYS A 98 1.53 -24.11 -26.72
CA LYS A 98 1.47 -24.82 -28.03
C LYS A 98 0.35 -24.24 -28.92
N ILE A 99 -0.85 -24.07 -28.36
CA ILE A 99 -2.00 -23.52 -29.10
C ILE A 99 -1.65 -22.11 -29.64
N ILE A 100 -1.05 -21.25 -28.79
CA ILE A 100 -0.68 -19.89 -29.20
C ILE A 100 0.34 -19.91 -30.34
N VAL A 101 1.35 -20.78 -30.26
CA VAL A 101 2.35 -20.94 -31.32
C VAL A 101 1.67 -21.35 -32.66
N GLU A 102 0.77 -22.33 -32.58
CA GLU A 102 0.06 -22.86 -33.78
C GLU A 102 -0.89 -21.80 -34.38
N GLU A 103 -1.62 -21.08 -33.58
CA GLU A 103 -2.65 -20.14 -34.05
C GLU A 103 -2.09 -18.75 -34.42
N LYS A 104 -1.03 -18.29 -33.75
CA LYS A 104 -0.50 -16.92 -33.92
C LYS A 104 0.85 -16.89 -34.65
N GLY A 105 1.54 -18.02 -34.80
CA GLY A 105 2.86 -18.06 -35.42
C GLY A 105 3.97 -17.36 -34.67
N VAL A 106 3.83 -17.21 -33.35
CA VAL A 106 4.76 -16.47 -32.48
C VAL A 106 5.67 -17.42 -31.72
N LYS A 107 6.79 -16.90 -31.18
CA LYS A 107 7.82 -17.72 -30.51
C LYS A 107 7.71 -17.64 -29.00
N VAL A 108 7.98 -18.76 -28.34
CA VAL A 108 8.10 -18.80 -26.85
C VAL A 108 9.48 -18.29 -26.44
N ASN A 109 9.53 -17.45 -25.41
CA ASN A 109 10.78 -17.01 -24.78
C ASN A 109 10.55 -16.99 -23.25
N LEU A 110 11.20 -17.92 -22.55
CA LEU A 110 10.99 -18.07 -21.11
C LEU A 110 11.81 -17.08 -20.27
N GLU A 111 12.88 -16.52 -20.83
CA GLU A 111 13.78 -15.62 -20.10
C GLU A 111 13.38 -14.15 -20.23
N LYS A 112 13.20 -13.69 -21.48
CA LYS A 112 12.88 -12.30 -21.79
C LYS A 112 11.73 -12.22 -22.79
N PRO A 113 10.52 -12.61 -22.38
CA PRO A 113 9.37 -12.51 -23.29
C PRO A 113 8.96 -11.05 -23.50
N ASP A 114 8.44 -10.75 -24.67
CA ASP A 114 7.85 -9.43 -24.96
C ASP A 114 6.44 -9.33 -24.36
N VAL A 115 5.71 -10.46 -24.31
CA VAL A 115 4.36 -10.53 -23.75
C VAL A 115 4.29 -11.67 -22.72
N ILE A 116 3.71 -11.39 -21.56
CA ILE A 116 3.46 -12.42 -20.53
C ILE A 116 1.95 -12.65 -20.46
N ILE A 117 1.56 -13.90 -20.71
CA ILE A 117 0.18 -14.36 -20.60
C ILE A 117 0.06 -15.06 -19.26
N LYS A 118 -0.94 -14.69 -18.46
CA LYS A 118 -1.16 -15.27 -17.13
C LYS A 118 -2.51 -15.95 -17.04
N ILE A 119 -2.56 -17.08 -16.33
CA ILE A 119 -3.78 -17.85 -16.12
C ILE A 119 -4.15 -17.79 -14.65
N PHE A 120 -5.33 -17.22 -14.35
CA PHE A 120 -5.89 -17.11 -12.99
C PHE A 120 -7.27 -17.82 -13.00
N GLY A 121 -7.29 -19.10 -12.65
CA GLY A 121 -8.52 -19.89 -12.74
C GLY A 121 -9.08 -19.89 -14.16
N LYS A 122 -10.25 -19.30 -14.37
CA LYS A 122 -10.88 -19.20 -15.70
C LYS A 122 -10.40 -17.98 -16.53
N TYR A 123 -9.64 -17.07 -15.92
CA TYR A 123 -9.23 -15.83 -16.59
C TYR A 123 -7.90 -16.01 -17.30
N PHE A 124 -7.88 -15.68 -18.59
CA PHE A 124 -6.67 -15.54 -19.41
C PHE A 124 -6.35 -14.06 -19.48
N CYS A 125 -5.12 -13.70 -19.11
CA CYS A 125 -4.75 -12.31 -18.94
C CYS A 125 -3.45 -12.00 -19.67
N ARG A 126 -3.28 -10.73 -20.07
CA ARG A 126 -2.00 -10.18 -20.53
C ARG A 126 -1.46 -9.31 -19.40
N GLU A 127 -0.24 -9.57 -18.92
CA GLU A 127 0.41 -8.70 -17.92
C GLU A 127 0.65 -7.33 -18.53
N ILE A 128 0.20 -6.28 -17.84
CA ILE A 128 0.34 -4.89 -18.30
C ILE A 128 1.27 -4.07 -17.40
N ALA A 129 1.47 -4.50 -16.16
CA ALA A 129 2.46 -3.89 -15.27
C ALA A 129 2.88 -4.90 -14.19
N ARG A 130 4.16 -4.96 -13.89
CA ARG A 130 4.72 -5.82 -12.84
C ARG A 130 5.23 -4.95 -11.68
N ILE A 131 4.95 -5.37 -10.47
CA ILE A 131 5.41 -4.67 -9.27
C ILE A 131 6.78 -5.24 -8.84
N ASP A 132 7.81 -4.41 -8.83
CA ASP A 132 9.11 -4.81 -8.30
C ASP A 132 9.07 -4.82 -6.77
N ARG A 133 8.82 -5.98 -6.20
CA ARG A 133 8.75 -6.14 -4.74
C ARG A 133 10.13 -6.24 -4.09
N SER A 134 11.19 -6.47 -4.87
CA SER A 134 12.56 -6.53 -4.33
C SER A 134 12.99 -5.21 -3.72
N GLN A 135 12.48 -4.10 -4.23
CA GLN A 135 12.74 -2.76 -3.69
C GLN A 135 12.39 -2.64 -2.20
N PHE A 136 11.34 -3.34 -1.75
CA PHE A 136 10.93 -3.31 -0.34
C PHE A 136 11.89 -4.11 0.54
N GLU A 137 12.45 -5.20 0.01
CA GLU A 137 13.45 -5.99 0.73
C GLU A 137 14.73 -5.17 0.95
N ALA A 138 15.12 -4.38 -0.06
CA ALA A 138 16.30 -3.49 0.02
C ALA A 138 16.11 -2.36 1.06
N ARG A 139 14.87 -2.09 1.50
CA ARG A 139 14.57 -1.04 2.48
C ARG A 139 14.11 -1.58 3.84
N ARG A 140 14.27 -2.89 4.09
CA ARG A 140 13.96 -3.48 5.41
C ARG A 140 14.67 -2.73 6.53
N PRO A 141 14.13 -2.73 7.76
CA PRO A 141 14.75 -2.00 8.88
C PRO A 141 16.25 -2.26 9.03
N MET A 142 16.67 -3.52 8.88
CA MET A 142 18.09 -3.91 9.00
C MET A 142 18.99 -3.36 7.88
N GLN A 143 18.40 -2.87 6.79
CA GLN A 143 19.14 -2.27 5.66
C GLN A 143 19.26 -0.75 5.78
N ARG A 144 18.65 -0.17 6.81
CA ARG A 144 18.63 1.29 7.02
C ARG A 144 19.82 1.70 7.90
N PRO A 145 20.34 2.92 7.74
CA PRO A 145 21.38 3.44 8.63
C PRO A 145 20.99 3.35 10.12
N ILE A 146 19.72 3.64 10.43
CA ILE A 146 19.20 3.56 11.81
C ILE A 146 17.91 2.73 11.78
N SER A 147 17.85 1.71 12.61
CA SER A 147 16.65 0.87 12.73
C SER A 147 16.31 0.59 14.19
N MET A 148 15.05 0.24 14.42
CA MET A 148 14.53 -0.18 15.73
C MET A 148 13.85 -1.56 15.53
N PRO A 149 13.93 -2.45 16.52
CA PRO A 149 13.34 -3.79 16.40
C PRO A 149 11.83 -3.77 16.09
N THR A 150 11.14 -2.73 16.50
CA THR A 150 9.69 -2.57 16.31
C THR A 150 9.32 -1.92 14.98
N THR A 151 10.31 -1.59 14.13
CA THR A 151 10.06 -0.89 12.88
C THR A 151 9.27 -1.77 11.89
N MET A 152 8.22 -1.18 11.34
CA MET A 152 7.30 -1.84 10.40
C MET A 152 7.99 -2.23 9.08
N HIS A 153 7.57 -3.36 8.50
CA HIS A 153 8.07 -3.79 7.17
C HIS A 153 7.66 -2.76 6.10
N PRO A 154 8.54 -2.42 5.15
CA PRO A 154 8.24 -1.39 4.13
C PRO A 154 6.97 -1.63 3.33
N ARG A 155 6.64 -2.90 2.99
CA ARG A 155 5.39 -3.19 2.26
C ARG A 155 4.16 -2.78 3.06
N ILE A 156 4.15 -3.02 4.37
CA ILE A 156 3.03 -2.60 5.23
C ILE A 156 3.01 -1.07 5.29
N ALA A 157 4.16 -0.44 5.55
CA ALA A 157 4.25 1.03 5.60
C ALA A 157 3.74 1.68 4.30
N ARG A 158 4.14 1.14 3.13
CA ARG A 158 3.68 1.62 1.82
C ARG A 158 2.17 1.43 1.66
N ALA A 159 1.64 0.28 2.06
CA ALA A 159 0.19 0.02 2.01
C ALA A 159 -0.59 1.02 2.86
N LEU A 160 -0.10 1.34 4.07
CA LEU A 160 -0.76 2.36 4.92
C LEU A 160 -0.78 3.73 4.24
N VAL A 161 0.33 4.13 3.60
CA VAL A 161 0.40 5.39 2.83
C VAL A 161 -0.61 5.35 1.67
N ASN A 162 -0.73 4.22 0.98
CA ASN A 162 -1.67 4.07 -0.14
C ASN A 162 -3.13 4.13 0.33
N LEU A 163 -3.45 3.50 1.47
CA LEU A 163 -4.79 3.53 2.06
C LEU A 163 -5.25 4.95 2.43
N ALA A 164 -4.31 5.87 2.65
CA ALA A 164 -4.61 7.27 2.93
C ALA A 164 -5.06 8.06 1.68
N GLU A 165 -5.00 7.45 0.49
CA GLU A 165 -5.42 8.06 -0.80
C GLU A 165 -4.75 9.42 -1.06
N ILE A 166 -3.47 9.54 -0.72
CA ILE A 166 -2.68 10.77 -0.85
C ILE A 166 -1.83 10.74 -2.14
N LYS A 167 -1.77 11.88 -2.84
CA LYS A 167 -1.02 12.05 -4.10
C LYS A 167 0.39 12.61 -3.86
N GLU A 168 1.20 12.49 -4.91
CA GLU A 168 2.49 13.19 -4.99
C GLU A 168 2.27 14.69 -4.77
N ASN A 169 3.23 15.34 -4.11
CA ASN A 169 3.23 16.77 -3.78
C ASN A 169 2.20 17.22 -2.73
N GLU A 170 1.25 16.36 -2.33
CA GLU A 170 0.38 16.62 -1.18
C GLU A 170 1.16 16.45 0.13
N VAL A 171 0.62 16.93 1.25
CA VAL A 171 1.29 16.94 2.55
C VAL A 171 0.74 15.85 3.48
N MET A 172 1.65 15.00 4.01
CA MET A 172 1.35 13.97 5.01
C MET A 172 2.03 14.28 6.35
N ILE A 173 1.32 14.07 7.45
CA ILE A 173 1.88 14.18 8.81
C ILE A 173 1.94 12.81 9.48
N UNK A 174 2.94 12.37 10.22
CA UNK A 174 2.98 11.59 10.74
C UNK A 174 3.11 11.81 11.84
N PRO A 175 2.50 11.91 12.85
CA PRO A 175 2.89 11.88 14.24
C PRO A 175 3.50 10.55 14.66
N PHE A 176 4.24 10.53 15.72
CA PHE A 176 4.95 9.34 16.20
C PHE A 176 5.82 8.69 15.12
N CYS A 177 6.64 9.50 14.44
CA CYS A 177 7.34 9.02 13.24
C CYS A 177 8.49 8.05 13.52
N GLY A 178 8.99 7.97 14.75
CA GLY A 178 10.10 7.08 15.11
C GLY A 178 11.32 7.32 14.21
N THR A 179 11.91 6.25 13.68
CA THR A 179 13.04 6.32 12.74
C THR A 179 12.59 6.51 11.29
N GLY A 180 11.31 6.84 11.05
CA GLY A 180 10.81 7.27 9.75
C GLY A 180 10.35 6.17 8.80
N GLY A 181 10.00 4.98 9.29
CA GLY A 181 9.61 3.87 8.41
C GLY A 181 8.48 4.20 7.44
N ILE A 182 7.42 4.83 7.92
CA ILE A 182 6.28 5.27 7.10
C ILE A 182 6.69 6.48 6.24
N LEU A 183 7.45 7.42 6.83
CA LEU A 183 7.89 8.63 6.12
C LEU A 183 8.77 8.30 4.90
N ILE A 184 9.64 7.29 5.01
CA ILE A 184 10.46 6.82 3.89
C ILE A 184 9.56 6.41 2.72
N GLU A 185 8.56 5.57 2.98
CA GLU A 185 7.67 5.07 1.92
C GLU A 185 6.83 6.18 1.30
N ALA A 186 6.39 7.16 2.10
CA ALA A 186 5.68 8.34 1.59
C ALA A 186 6.60 9.24 0.75
N GLY A 187 7.81 9.51 1.23
CA GLY A 187 8.78 10.36 0.52
C GLY A 187 9.21 9.77 -0.82
N LEU A 188 9.39 8.44 -0.89
CA LEU A 188 9.74 7.73 -2.12
C LEU A 188 8.63 7.81 -3.18
N VAL A 189 7.40 8.05 -2.78
CA VAL A 189 6.26 8.27 -3.69
C VAL A 189 6.18 9.73 -4.13
N GLY A 190 6.96 10.62 -3.50
CA GLY A 190 6.94 12.06 -3.82
C GLY A 190 5.98 12.89 -2.98
N ILE A 191 5.54 12.37 -1.83
CA ILE A 191 4.70 13.08 -0.88
C ILE A 191 5.58 14.00 -0.02
N LYS A 192 5.11 15.21 0.28
CA LYS A 192 5.78 16.12 1.23
C LYS A 192 5.45 15.64 2.63
N ILE A 193 6.46 15.43 3.44
CA ILE A 193 6.29 14.78 4.74
C ILE A 193 6.66 15.67 5.92
N ILE A 194 5.83 15.58 6.96
CA ILE A 194 6.09 16.20 8.25
C ILE A 194 6.10 15.07 9.29
N GLY A 195 7.20 14.93 10.01
CA GLY A 195 7.32 13.97 11.10
C GLY A 195 7.37 14.69 12.45
N VAL A 196 6.67 14.14 13.43
CA VAL A 196 6.77 14.59 14.82
C VAL A 196 7.19 13.38 15.66
N GLU A 197 8.21 13.58 16.52
CA GLU A 197 8.73 12.55 17.41
C GLU A 197 9.31 13.20 18.66
N ILE A 198 8.93 12.68 19.81
CA ILE A 198 9.34 13.25 21.10
C ILE A 198 10.82 12.96 21.42
N LYS A 199 11.35 11.83 20.96
CA LYS A 199 12.72 11.41 21.27
C LYS A 199 13.71 11.95 20.26
N GLU A 200 14.61 12.80 20.71
CA GLU A 200 15.61 13.45 19.86
C GLU A 200 16.46 12.47 19.06
N GLU A 201 16.89 11.36 19.68
CA GLU A 201 17.68 10.35 19.01
C GLU A 201 16.92 9.67 17.84
N LEU A 202 15.59 9.53 17.97
CA LEU A 202 14.78 8.98 16.89
C LEU A 202 14.60 10.00 15.76
N VAL A 203 14.46 11.29 16.09
CA VAL A 203 14.42 12.38 15.08
C VAL A 203 15.73 12.40 14.27
N LYS A 204 16.88 12.32 14.95
CA LYS A 204 18.20 12.25 14.30
C LYS A 204 18.31 11.00 13.41
N GLY A 205 17.81 9.86 13.91
CA GLY A 205 17.77 8.61 13.15
C GLY A 205 16.87 8.71 11.91
N CYS A 206 15.70 9.32 12.08
CA CYS A 206 14.76 9.56 10.99
C CYS A 206 15.39 10.40 9.89
N ARG A 207 16.03 11.51 10.27
CA ARG A 207 16.74 12.40 9.33
C ARG A 207 17.76 11.63 8.51
N ARG A 208 18.66 10.85 9.17
CA ARG A 208 19.67 10.04 8.49
C ARG A 208 19.06 9.06 7.50
N ASN A 209 17.95 8.44 7.89
CA ASN A 209 17.24 7.48 7.03
C ASN A 209 16.66 8.19 5.79
N LEU A 210 15.96 9.33 5.98
CA LEU A 210 15.39 10.09 4.86
C LEU A 210 16.47 10.54 3.88
N GLU A 211 17.58 11.07 4.39
CA GLU A 211 18.74 11.50 3.59
C GLU A 211 19.36 10.33 2.82
N HIS A 212 19.51 9.17 3.46
CA HIS A 212 20.04 7.95 2.83
C HIS A 212 19.23 7.55 1.59
N TYR A 213 17.91 7.71 1.64
CA TYR A 213 17.03 7.41 0.49
C TYR A 213 16.80 8.61 -0.44
N GLY A 214 17.57 9.70 -0.26
CA GLY A 214 17.50 10.87 -1.14
C GLY A 214 16.21 11.68 -1.00
N ILE A 215 15.48 11.52 0.09
CA ILE A 215 14.22 12.24 0.32
C ILE A 215 14.56 13.64 0.83
N LYS A 216 14.09 14.68 0.12
CA LYS A 216 14.42 16.09 0.42
C LYS A 216 13.24 16.89 0.94
N ASN A 217 12.01 16.52 0.57
CA ASN A 217 10.79 17.27 0.89
C ASN A 217 10.21 16.83 2.25
N TYR A 218 10.94 17.15 3.34
CA TYR A 218 10.50 16.80 4.68
C TYR A 218 10.75 17.91 5.69
N ARG A 219 9.95 17.89 6.77
CA ARG A 219 10.19 18.66 8.00
C ARG A 219 10.07 17.68 9.17
N LEU A 220 10.97 17.78 10.14
CA LEU A 220 10.94 16.98 11.36
C LEU A 220 10.91 17.88 12.57
N TYR A 221 10.01 17.57 13.49
CA TYR A 221 9.87 18.28 14.76
C TYR A 221 10.22 17.33 15.90
N ASN A 222 11.13 17.78 16.78
CA ASN A 222 11.40 17.09 18.04
C ASN A 222 10.47 17.70 19.09
N ALA A 223 9.33 17.10 19.30
CA ALA A 223 8.29 17.65 20.17
C ALA A 223 7.29 16.57 20.58
N ASP A 224 6.59 16.82 21.66
CA ASP A 224 5.37 16.08 21.97
C ASP A 224 4.29 16.55 20.98
N MET A 225 3.64 15.63 20.28
CA MET A 225 2.63 15.97 19.28
C MET A 225 1.44 16.71 19.88
N ARG A 226 1.23 16.59 21.18
CA ARG A 226 0.14 17.28 21.90
C ARG A 226 0.43 18.77 22.08
N GLU A 227 1.71 19.12 22.18
CA GLU A 227 2.16 20.48 22.52
C GLU A 227 2.51 21.33 21.30
N ILE A 228 2.82 20.69 20.17
CA ILE A 228 3.23 21.41 18.96
C ILE A 228 2.02 21.86 18.14
N ASP A 229 2.09 23.08 17.62
CA ASP A 229 1.14 23.58 16.62
C ASP A 229 1.79 23.55 15.24
N ILE A 230 1.12 22.91 14.31
CA ILE A 230 1.54 22.82 12.90
C ILE A 230 0.61 23.74 12.10
N ASP A 231 1.16 24.84 11.62
CA ASP A 231 0.40 25.89 10.91
C ASP A 231 0.14 25.51 9.45
N LEU A 232 -0.54 24.36 9.26
CA LEU A 232 -1.04 23.94 7.96
C LEU A 232 -2.04 22.78 8.16
N LYS A 233 -2.86 22.54 7.17
CA LYS A 233 -3.77 21.38 7.14
C LYS A 233 -3.22 20.34 6.17
N ALA A 234 -2.98 19.14 6.68
CA ALA A 234 -2.46 18.02 5.91
C ALA A 234 -3.51 17.40 4.99
N ASP A 235 -3.04 16.78 3.91
CA ASP A 235 -3.88 15.98 3.01
C ASP A 235 -4.05 14.55 3.50
N ALA A 236 -3.16 14.09 4.39
CA ALA A 236 -3.30 12.79 5.07
C ALA A 236 -2.52 12.79 6.39
N ILE A 237 -2.92 11.88 7.27
CA ILE A 237 -2.12 11.52 8.45
C ILE A 237 -1.90 10.00 8.38
N VAL A 238 -0.64 9.55 8.51
CA VAL A 238 -0.35 8.11 8.56
C VAL A 238 0.65 7.85 9.68
N THR A 239 0.26 7.01 10.64
CA THR A 239 1.10 6.75 11.81
C THR A 239 0.81 5.40 12.46
N ASP A 240 1.78 4.90 13.20
CA ASP A 240 1.64 3.74 14.09
C ASP A 240 1.79 4.29 15.53
N PHE A 241 0.75 4.16 16.33
CA PHE A 241 0.75 4.69 17.69
C PHE A 241 1.75 3.93 18.57
N PRO A 242 2.35 4.59 19.58
CA PRO A 242 3.25 3.89 20.50
C PRO A 242 2.48 2.84 21.32
N TYR A 243 3.08 1.66 21.48
CA TYR A 243 2.48 0.56 22.24
C TYR A 243 3.10 0.52 23.65
N GLY A 244 2.28 0.25 24.65
CA GLY A 244 2.76 -0.03 26.01
C GLY A 244 3.51 -1.36 26.08
N ARG A 245 4.21 -1.59 27.16
CA ARG A 245 4.82 -2.90 27.44
C ARG A 245 3.72 -3.86 27.91
N ALA A 246 3.63 -5.03 27.25
CA ALA A 246 2.65 -6.09 27.53
C ALA A 246 1.19 -5.65 27.28
N SER A 247 0.24 -6.43 27.77
CA SER A 247 -1.19 -6.32 27.46
C SER A 247 -1.95 -5.13 28.07
N HIS A 248 -1.26 -4.29 28.85
CA HIS A 248 -1.92 -3.17 29.52
C HIS A 248 -1.39 -1.84 29.01
N LEU A 249 -2.29 -1.00 28.51
CA LEU A 249 -2.01 0.41 28.26
C LEU A 249 -2.01 1.12 29.61
N SER A 250 -0.98 1.91 29.89
CA SER A 250 -0.99 2.78 31.08
C SER A 250 -2.02 3.89 30.89
N ASP A 251 -2.48 4.46 31.99
CA ASP A 251 -3.40 5.62 31.96
C ASP A 251 -2.82 6.76 31.13
N ASP A 252 -1.51 6.96 31.17
CA ASP A 252 -0.81 7.97 30.38
C ASP A 252 -0.94 7.72 28.86
N LEU A 253 -0.86 6.43 28.44
CA LEU A 253 -1.04 6.08 27.02
C LEU A 253 -2.48 6.25 26.57
N GLU A 254 -3.45 5.94 27.42
CA GLU A 254 -4.87 6.15 27.09
C GLU A 254 -5.17 7.65 26.91
N LYS A 255 -4.62 8.47 27.79
CA LYS A 255 -4.74 9.93 27.70
C LYS A 255 -4.08 10.43 26.41
N LEU A 256 -2.84 9.97 26.14
CA LEU A 256 -2.14 10.33 24.91
C LEU A 256 -2.99 10.01 23.67
N TYR A 257 -3.62 8.84 23.61
CA TYR A 257 -4.41 8.44 22.45
C TYR A 257 -5.61 9.36 22.23
N LYS A 258 -6.33 9.69 23.31
CA LYS A 258 -7.50 10.59 23.24
C LYS A 258 -7.08 11.98 22.73
N GLU A 259 -6.04 12.55 23.34
CA GLU A 259 -5.51 13.85 22.96
C GLU A 259 -4.95 13.85 21.52
N ALA A 260 -4.33 12.73 21.11
CA ALA A 260 -3.79 12.59 19.76
C ALA A 260 -4.89 12.62 18.69
N PHE A 261 -6.04 11.94 18.90
CA PHE A 261 -7.13 11.96 17.92
C PHE A 261 -7.71 13.38 17.76
N GLU A 262 -7.87 14.10 18.85
CA GLU A 262 -8.31 15.50 18.81
C GLU A 262 -7.32 16.37 18.02
N LYS A 263 -6.03 16.28 18.36
CA LYS A 263 -4.96 17.05 17.69
C LYS A 263 -4.87 16.73 16.21
N MET A 264 -4.91 15.44 15.86
CA MET A 264 -4.90 14.96 14.47
C MET A 264 -6.09 15.53 13.68
N ALA A 265 -7.26 15.56 14.31
CA ALA A 265 -8.46 16.14 13.69
C ALA A 265 -8.29 17.63 13.39
N GLY A 266 -7.52 18.33 14.23
CA GLY A 266 -7.13 19.74 14.00
C GLY A 266 -6.13 19.89 12.85
N TRP A 267 -5.28 18.92 12.60
CA TRP A 267 -4.20 19.01 11.59
C TRP A 267 -4.63 18.60 10.18
N ILE A 268 -5.71 17.83 10.03
CA ILE A 268 -6.09 17.25 8.74
C ILE A 268 -7.25 18.03 8.10
N LYS A 269 -7.23 18.14 6.77
CA LYS A 269 -8.33 18.74 6.00
C LYS A 269 -9.60 17.91 6.10
N LYS A 270 -10.77 18.58 6.05
CA LYS A 270 -12.08 17.90 6.06
C LYS A 270 -12.16 16.88 4.92
N ARG A 271 -12.77 15.73 5.18
CA ARG A 271 -12.97 14.59 4.25
C ARG A 271 -11.69 13.88 3.80
N LYS A 272 -10.52 14.33 4.23
CA LYS A 272 -9.25 13.62 4.00
C LYS A 272 -9.08 12.47 5.01
N LYS A 273 -8.11 11.58 4.76
CA LYS A 273 -7.97 10.32 5.52
C LYS A 273 -6.80 10.33 6.50
N ALA A 274 -7.05 9.72 7.65
CA ALA A 274 -5.99 9.31 8.58
C ALA A 274 -5.92 7.78 8.57
N VAL A 275 -4.71 7.22 8.49
CA VAL A 275 -4.48 5.78 8.61
C VAL A 275 -3.60 5.54 9.82
N VAL A 276 -4.12 4.79 10.80
CA VAL A 276 -3.45 4.64 12.09
C VAL A 276 -3.36 3.18 12.52
N GLY A 277 -2.21 2.79 13.08
CA GLY A 277 -2.03 1.51 13.73
C GLY A 277 -2.28 1.61 15.23
N LEU A 278 -3.13 0.73 15.78
CA LEU A 278 -3.51 0.72 17.21
C LEU A 278 -3.37 -0.69 17.78
N PRO A 279 -3.09 -0.84 19.09
CA PRO A 279 -2.99 -2.16 19.72
C PRO A 279 -4.33 -2.79 20.08
N SER A 280 -5.43 -2.03 20.05
CA SER A 280 -6.75 -2.55 20.40
C SER A 280 -7.86 -1.71 19.77
N MET A 281 -9.09 -2.22 19.80
CA MET A 281 -10.27 -1.54 19.26
C MET A 281 -11.04 -0.72 20.33
N LYS A 282 -10.52 -0.63 21.54
CA LYS A 282 -11.23 0.07 22.64
C LYS A 282 -11.39 1.59 22.44
N PHE A 283 -10.70 2.15 21.44
CA PHE A 283 -10.73 3.59 21.16
C PHE A 283 -11.76 4.00 20.11
N ASN A 284 -12.61 3.07 19.66
CA ASN A 284 -13.58 3.36 18.59
C ASN A 284 -14.47 4.57 18.92
N GLU A 285 -15.02 4.63 20.14
CA GLU A 285 -15.86 5.76 20.57
C GLU A 285 -15.12 7.10 20.53
N GLU A 286 -13.84 7.09 20.92
CA GLU A 286 -13.03 8.30 20.89
C GLU A 286 -12.72 8.73 19.46
N ILE A 287 -12.36 7.78 18.60
CA ILE A 287 -12.13 8.02 17.16
C ILE A 287 -13.36 8.64 16.53
N GLU A 288 -14.55 8.07 16.81
CA GLU A 288 -15.82 8.47 16.19
C GLU A 288 -16.26 9.90 16.58
N LYS A 289 -15.67 10.52 17.59
CA LYS A 289 -15.89 11.95 17.87
C LYS A 289 -15.40 12.84 16.72
N TYR A 290 -14.34 12.44 16.04
CA TYR A 290 -13.63 13.27 15.05
C TYR A 290 -13.61 12.69 13.65
N PHE A 291 -13.72 11.37 13.52
CA PHE A 291 -13.55 10.63 12.26
C PHE A 291 -14.67 9.62 12.04
N GLU A 292 -14.93 9.29 10.78
CA GLU A 292 -15.71 8.10 10.39
C GLU A 292 -14.72 6.95 10.24
N ILE A 293 -15.02 5.78 10.84
CA ILE A 293 -14.20 4.56 10.66
C ILE A 293 -14.64 3.90 9.36
N GLU A 294 -13.81 3.91 8.32
CA GLU A 294 -14.13 3.30 7.03
C GLU A 294 -13.72 1.83 6.96
N GLN A 295 -12.53 1.50 7.49
CA GLN A 295 -11.99 0.13 7.43
C GLN A 295 -11.15 -0.15 8.67
N ILE A 296 -11.11 -1.42 9.07
CA ILE A 296 -10.19 -1.91 10.11
C ILE A 296 -9.53 -3.19 9.57
N HIS A 297 -8.21 -3.23 9.57
CA HIS A 297 -7.42 -4.36 9.10
C HIS A 297 -6.60 -4.94 10.25
N PRO A 298 -7.05 -6.04 10.90
CA PRO A 298 -6.27 -6.67 11.96
C PRO A 298 -5.05 -7.40 11.40
N ALA A 299 -3.87 -7.09 11.88
CA ALA A 299 -2.61 -7.69 11.45
C ALA A 299 -1.89 -8.31 12.65
N ARG A 300 -1.66 -9.59 12.61
CA ARG A 300 -0.94 -10.31 13.67
C ARG A 300 0.56 -10.04 13.52
N VAL A 301 1.16 -9.42 14.55
CA VAL A 301 2.59 -9.10 14.55
C VAL A 301 3.41 -10.28 15.12
N HIS A 302 2.95 -10.83 16.25
CA HIS A 302 3.48 -12.06 16.84
C HIS A 302 2.40 -12.69 17.75
N LYS A 303 2.74 -13.78 18.45
CA LYS A 303 1.76 -14.57 19.23
C LYS A 303 0.85 -13.75 20.17
N SER A 304 1.38 -12.68 20.75
CA SER A 304 0.67 -11.88 21.76
C SER A 304 0.32 -10.46 21.31
N LEU A 305 0.61 -10.08 20.06
CA LEU A 305 0.35 -8.72 19.59
C LEU A 305 -0.37 -8.70 18.26
N VAL A 306 -1.55 -8.09 18.26
CA VAL A 306 -2.30 -7.75 17.05
C VAL A 306 -2.28 -6.24 16.89
N ARG A 307 -1.97 -5.75 15.71
CA ARG A 307 -2.16 -4.36 15.32
C ARG A 307 -3.47 -4.24 14.54
N PHE A 308 -4.21 -3.20 14.81
CA PHE A 308 -5.43 -2.88 14.06
C PHE A 308 -5.13 -1.64 13.23
N PHE A 309 -5.04 -1.78 11.92
CA PHE A 309 -4.83 -0.65 11.02
C PHE A 309 -6.19 -0.09 10.62
N TYR A 310 -6.46 1.13 11.03
CA TYR A 310 -7.69 1.87 10.80
C TYR A 310 -7.54 2.80 9.62
N VAL A 311 -8.53 2.81 8.75
CA VAL A 311 -8.69 3.84 7.72
C VAL A 311 -9.83 4.73 8.17
N LEU A 312 -9.51 5.98 8.44
CA LEU A 312 -10.41 6.95 9.07
C LEU A 312 -10.63 8.14 8.12
N ARG A 313 -11.87 8.61 8.01
CA ARG A 313 -12.18 9.82 7.24
C ARG A 313 -12.53 10.95 8.18
N LYS A 314 -11.88 12.12 8.03
CA LYS A 314 -12.17 13.33 8.82
C LYS A 314 -13.60 13.81 8.52
N LYS A 315 -14.39 13.98 9.59
CA LYS A 315 -15.75 14.54 9.52
C LYS A 315 -15.75 16.00 9.09
#